data_7ce9fe2b780c60ad9c16c4b50ee08b9e
#
_entry.id   7ce9fe2b780c60ad9c16c4b50ee08b9e
#
_cell.length_a   1.000
_cell.length_b   1.000
_cell.length_c   1.000
_cell.angle_alpha   90.00
_cell.angle_beta   90.00
_cell.angle_gamma   90.00
#
_symmetry.space_group_name_H-M   'P 1'
#
loop_
_entity.id
_entity.type
_entity.pdbx_description
1 polymer ?
#
loop_
_entity_poly.entity_id
_entity_poly.type
_entity_poly.pdbx_seq_one_letter_code
_entity_poly.pdbx_strand_id
1 'polypeptide(L)'
;MIIDHYDNLSFDEKEYYNKIYYGILKGKDSIRLLGLFDAKVLDKIIMVLKYEHAEIFYVDFQRMEYVITPEELIYYIHYTMPVEMRNRKKHVMENWIADSLGGMKIQASDSESDIYRKVHNYLIRNISYNYEALQNPETYPDAFTISGIFENKKAVCEGIAKAFKVLCDYAGAKNVYVVNGTALSKRLKMIYPH
;
A
#
# COMPACT_ATOMS: atom_id res chain seq x y z
N MET A 1 -7.45 11.17 16.14
CA MET A 1 -7.36 10.80 14.71
C MET A 1 -7.69 9.33 14.64
N ILE A 2 -8.77 8.93 13.97
CA ILE A 2 -9.11 7.52 13.76
C ILE A 2 -8.26 7.09 12.56
N ILE A 3 -7.39 6.11 12.79
CA ILE A 3 -6.60 5.51 11.70
C ILE A 3 -7.50 4.46 11.06
N ASP A 4 -7.79 4.63 9.77
CA ASP A 4 -8.52 3.62 9.00
C ASP A 4 -7.59 2.42 8.74
N HIS A 5 -7.79 1.33 9.46
CA HIS A 5 -7.12 0.05 9.27
C HIS A 5 -8.10 -1.12 9.43
N TYR A 6 -7.68 -2.31 9.04
CA TYR A 6 -8.54 -3.50 9.00
C TYR A 6 -9.30 -3.77 10.30
N ASP A 7 -8.66 -3.59 11.47
CA ASP A 7 -9.32 -3.88 12.76
C ASP A 7 -10.47 -2.93 13.07
N ASN A 8 -10.46 -1.72 12.50
CA ASN A 8 -11.52 -0.70 12.66
C ASN A 8 -12.70 -0.90 11.69
N LEU A 9 -12.63 -1.89 10.80
CA LEU A 9 -13.73 -2.25 9.93
C LEU A 9 -14.79 -3.04 10.71
N SER A 10 -16.08 -2.80 10.43
CA SER A 10 -17.18 -3.61 10.92
C SER A 10 -17.10 -5.04 10.36
N PHE A 11 -17.94 -5.94 10.87
CA PHE A 11 -17.99 -7.32 10.39
C PHE A 11 -18.29 -7.38 8.88
N ASP A 12 -19.31 -6.65 8.42
CA ASP A 12 -19.71 -6.62 7.00
C ASP A 12 -18.62 -5.94 6.14
N GLU A 13 -18.01 -4.86 6.63
CA GLU A 13 -16.91 -4.19 5.94
C GLU A 13 -15.69 -5.12 5.76
N LYS A 14 -15.38 -5.95 6.75
CA LYS A 14 -14.33 -6.97 6.66
C LYS A 14 -14.65 -8.04 5.61
N GLU A 15 -15.92 -8.43 5.48
CA GLU A 15 -16.34 -9.37 4.45
C GLU A 15 -16.12 -8.77 3.04
N TYR A 16 -16.54 -7.52 2.82
CA TYR A 16 -16.33 -6.81 1.56
C TYR A 16 -14.84 -6.60 1.27
N TYR A 17 -14.08 -6.18 2.27
CA TYR A 17 -12.63 -6.05 2.17
C TYR A 17 -11.98 -7.35 1.69
N ASN A 18 -12.29 -8.48 2.34
CA ASN A 18 -11.74 -9.78 1.97
C ASN A 18 -12.15 -10.18 0.53
N LYS A 19 -13.42 -9.95 0.14
CA LYS A 19 -13.88 -10.24 -1.22
C LYS A 19 -13.09 -9.44 -2.27
N ILE A 20 -12.86 -8.16 -2.02
CA ILE A 20 -12.09 -7.29 -2.93
C ILE A 20 -10.63 -7.74 -2.96
N TYR A 21 -9.99 -7.91 -1.81
CA TYR A 21 -8.59 -8.32 -1.72
C TYR A 21 -8.31 -9.63 -2.44
N TYR A 22 -9.08 -10.68 -2.13
CA TYR A 22 -8.92 -11.96 -2.82
C TYR A 22 -9.31 -11.91 -4.30
N GLY A 23 -10.22 -11.03 -4.68
CA GLY A 23 -10.53 -10.75 -6.09
C GLY A 23 -9.34 -10.16 -6.83
N ILE A 24 -8.66 -9.18 -6.23
CA ILE A 24 -7.43 -8.58 -6.77
C ILE A 24 -6.33 -9.63 -6.92
N LEU A 25 -6.10 -10.44 -5.88
CA LEU A 25 -5.07 -11.50 -5.93
C LEU A 25 -5.35 -12.54 -7.02
N LYS A 26 -6.63 -12.82 -7.32
CA LYS A 26 -7.06 -13.71 -8.41
C LYS A 26 -7.11 -13.04 -9.78
N GLY A 27 -6.79 -11.76 -9.86
CA GLY A 27 -6.79 -11.00 -11.11
C GLY A 27 -8.18 -10.77 -11.71
N LYS A 28 -9.23 -10.68 -10.87
CA LYS A 28 -10.60 -10.37 -11.35
C LYS A 28 -10.70 -8.92 -11.79
N ASP A 29 -11.49 -8.67 -12.81
CA ASP A 29 -11.76 -7.32 -13.31
C ASP A 29 -12.93 -6.64 -12.59
N SER A 30 -13.77 -7.42 -11.87
CA SER A 30 -14.87 -6.88 -11.07
C SER A 30 -15.24 -7.78 -9.88
N ILE A 31 -15.83 -7.15 -8.85
CA ILE A 31 -16.30 -7.80 -7.63
C ILE A 31 -17.74 -7.38 -7.35
N ARG A 32 -18.60 -8.34 -7.07
CA ARG A 32 -19.99 -8.11 -6.62
C ARG A 32 -20.07 -8.13 -5.09
N LEU A 33 -20.61 -7.06 -4.54
CA LEU A 33 -20.76 -6.84 -3.10
C LEU A 33 -22.24 -6.75 -2.77
N LEU A 34 -22.83 -7.89 -2.44
CA LEU A 34 -24.26 -8.00 -2.10
C LEU A 34 -24.55 -7.22 -0.82
N GLY A 35 -25.62 -6.43 -0.82
CA GLY A 35 -26.05 -5.65 0.35
C GLY A 35 -25.21 -4.37 0.61
N LEU A 36 -24.20 -4.08 -0.21
CA LEU A 36 -23.48 -2.81 -0.13
C LEU A 36 -24.11 -1.79 -1.07
N PHE A 37 -24.62 -0.69 -0.49
CA PHE A 37 -25.31 0.37 -1.22
C PHE A 37 -24.73 1.77 -0.94
N ASP A 38 -23.69 1.87 -0.11
CA ASP A 38 -23.05 3.14 0.24
C ASP A 38 -21.61 3.17 -0.32
N ALA A 39 -21.40 4.06 -1.30
CA ALA A 39 -20.10 4.30 -1.90
C ALA A 39 -19.03 4.73 -0.88
N LYS A 40 -19.40 5.42 0.20
CA LYS A 40 -18.45 5.82 1.24
C LYS A 40 -17.85 4.62 1.99
N VAL A 41 -18.63 3.55 2.13
CA VAL A 41 -18.15 2.29 2.71
C VAL A 41 -17.13 1.66 1.76
N LEU A 42 -17.40 1.66 0.45
CA LEU A 42 -16.43 1.21 -0.54
C LEU A 42 -15.15 2.05 -0.50
N ASP A 43 -15.26 3.39 -0.49
CA ASP A 43 -14.10 4.28 -0.41
C ASP A 43 -13.23 3.99 0.82
N LYS A 44 -13.86 3.82 1.99
CA LYS A 44 -13.16 3.44 3.22
C LYS A 44 -12.41 2.12 3.07
N ILE A 45 -13.07 1.08 2.54
CA ILE A 45 -12.47 -0.24 2.33
C ILE A 45 -11.27 -0.15 1.38
N ILE A 46 -11.40 0.57 0.27
CA ILE A 46 -10.34 0.74 -0.72
C ILE A 46 -9.14 1.49 -0.11
N MET A 47 -9.38 2.51 0.72
CA MET A 47 -8.32 3.21 1.42
C MET A 47 -7.56 2.28 2.38
N VAL A 48 -8.29 1.45 3.14
CA VAL A 48 -7.65 0.45 4.01
C VAL A 48 -6.81 -0.53 3.19
N LEU A 49 -7.36 -1.08 2.09
CA LEU A 49 -6.63 -1.98 1.19
C LEU A 49 -5.35 -1.34 0.64
N LYS A 50 -5.43 -0.11 0.18
CA LYS A 50 -4.30 0.64 -0.39
C LYS A 50 -3.11 0.76 0.58
N TYR A 51 -3.39 0.95 1.87
CA TYR A 51 -2.35 1.20 2.87
C TYR A 51 -1.94 -0.05 3.66
N GLU A 52 -2.82 -1.04 3.75
CA GLU A 52 -2.49 -2.33 4.38
C GLU A 52 -1.69 -3.24 3.45
N HIS A 53 -1.95 -3.21 2.14
CA HIS A 53 -1.43 -4.14 1.15
C HIS A 53 -0.57 -3.46 0.07
N ALA A 54 0.65 -3.11 0.44
CA ALA A 54 1.59 -2.50 -0.53
C ALA A 54 1.99 -3.47 -1.66
N GLU A 55 1.81 -4.79 -1.46
CA GLU A 55 2.09 -5.83 -2.45
C GLU A 55 1.11 -5.86 -3.62
N ILE A 56 -0.04 -5.17 -3.51
CA ILE A 56 -0.97 -4.98 -4.62
C ILE A 56 -0.73 -3.64 -5.36
N PHE A 57 0.53 -3.22 -5.46
CA PHE A 57 1.01 -1.98 -6.09
C PHE A 57 0.57 -1.79 -7.55
N TYR A 58 0.13 -2.83 -8.18
CA TYR A 58 -0.32 -2.87 -9.58
C TYR A 58 -1.82 -2.55 -9.76
N VAL A 59 -2.53 -2.23 -8.67
CA VAL A 59 -3.92 -1.76 -8.71
C VAL A 59 -3.94 -0.24 -8.83
N ASP A 60 -4.75 0.27 -9.74
CA ASP A 60 -5.00 1.71 -9.86
C ASP A 60 -6.09 2.15 -8.89
N PHE A 61 -5.68 2.48 -7.67
CA PHE A 61 -6.58 2.97 -6.63
C PHE A 61 -7.08 4.42 -6.85
N GLN A 62 -6.60 5.11 -7.86
CA GLN A 62 -7.11 6.44 -8.21
C GLN A 62 -8.34 6.35 -9.12
N ARG A 63 -8.46 5.24 -9.86
CA ARG A 63 -9.58 4.99 -10.74
C ARG A 63 -10.66 4.18 -10.03
N MET A 64 -11.57 4.90 -9.35
CA MET A 64 -12.73 4.31 -8.69
C MET A 64 -13.89 4.23 -9.68
N GLU A 65 -14.28 3.01 -10.07
CA GLU A 65 -15.42 2.75 -10.95
C GLU A 65 -16.32 1.69 -10.33
N TYR A 66 -17.58 2.01 -10.15
CA TYR A 66 -18.58 1.10 -9.57
C TYR A 66 -19.98 1.39 -10.10
N VAL A 67 -20.85 0.40 -10.02
CA VAL A 67 -22.29 0.51 -10.31
C VAL A 67 -23.07 0.04 -9.08
N ILE A 68 -24.06 0.82 -8.65
CA ILE A 68 -24.97 0.45 -7.57
C ILE A 68 -26.32 0.05 -8.19
N THR A 69 -26.80 -1.12 -7.83
CA THR A 69 -28.15 -1.63 -8.16
C THR A 69 -28.96 -1.80 -6.87
N PRO A 70 -30.28 -2.11 -6.93
CA PRO A 70 -31.07 -2.40 -5.74
C PRO A 70 -30.59 -3.60 -4.90
N GLU A 71 -29.75 -4.48 -5.46
CA GLU A 71 -29.35 -5.74 -4.83
C GLU A 71 -27.86 -5.75 -4.45
N GLU A 72 -27.02 -5.01 -5.17
CA GLU A 72 -25.57 -5.08 -5.00
C GLU A 72 -24.83 -3.83 -5.48
N LEU A 73 -23.58 -3.68 -5.02
CA LEU A 73 -22.60 -2.82 -5.63
C LEU A 73 -21.61 -3.67 -6.43
N ILE A 74 -21.35 -3.31 -7.68
CA ILE A 74 -20.34 -3.93 -8.53
C ILE A 74 -19.16 -2.98 -8.61
N TYR A 75 -18.02 -3.37 -8.05
CA TYR A 75 -16.76 -2.62 -8.12
C TYR A 75 -15.89 -3.16 -9.24
N TYR A 76 -15.42 -2.28 -10.15
CA TYR A 76 -14.50 -2.61 -11.24
C TYR A 76 -13.06 -2.32 -10.81
N ILE A 77 -12.20 -3.34 -10.95
CA ILE A 77 -10.80 -3.25 -10.57
C ILE A 77 -9.98 -2.87 -11.79
N HIS A 78 -9.27 -1.74 -11.70
CA HIS A 78 -8.35 -1.30 -12.73
C HIS A 78 -6.91 -1.64 -12.36
N TYR A 79 -6.18 -2.17 -13.32
CA TYR A 79 -4.79 -2.55 -13.14
C TYR A 79 -3.88 -1.66 -13.97
N THR A 80 -2.78 -1.22 -13.39
CA THR A 80 -1.79 -0.33 -14.04
C THR A 80 -0.92 -1.04 -15.07
N MET A 81 -0.96 -2.38 -15.12
CA MET A 81 -0.12 -3.18 -16.01
C MET A 81 -0.74 -4.55 -16.32
N PRO A 82 -0.33 -5.19 -17.47
CA PRO A 82 -0.76 -6.54 -17.83
C PRO A 82 -0.35 -7.60 -16.80
N VAL A 83 -1.05 -8.75 -16.81
CA VAL A 83 -0.86 -9.85 -15.84
C VAL A 83 0.57 -10.41 -15.83
N GLU A 84 1.21 -10.54 -16.99
CA GLU A 84 2.58 -11.06 -17.12
C GLU A 84 3.57 -10.12 -16.43
N MET A 85 3.39 -8.81 -16.58
CA MET A 85 4.23 -7.81 -15.94
C MET A 85 3.99 -7.77 -14.42
N ARG A 86 2.71 -7.90 -13.97
CA ARG A 86 2.37 -8.02 -12.55
C ARG A 86 3.11 -9.18 -11.89
N ASN A 87 3.05 -10.36 -12.51
CA ASN A 87 3.69 -11.57 -11.98
C ASN A 87 5.21 -11.42 -11.92
N ARG A 88 5.82 -10.86 -12.98
CA ARG A 88 7.27 -10.58 -12.98
C ARG A 88 7.68 -9.60 -11.88
N LYS A 89 6.97 -8.48 -11.75
CA LYS A 89 7.28 -7.47 -10.73
C LYS A 89 7.04 -7.98 -9.31
N LYS A 90 6.02 -8.80 -9.09
CA LYS A 90 5.81 -9.49 -7.80
C LYS A 90 7.01 -10.33 -7.41
N HIS A 91 7.53 -11.13 -8.34
CA HIS A 91 8.71 -11.95 -8.07
C HIS A 91 9.96 -11.10 -7.77
N VAL A 92 10.15 -9.99 -8.49
CA VAL A 92 11.23 -9.03 -8.18
C VAL A 92 11.06 -8.44 -6.78
N MET A 93 9.84 -8.08 -6.38
CA MET A 93 9.53 -7.58 -5.03
C MET A 93 9.83 -8.63 -3.96
N GLU A 94 9.42 -9.89 -4.16
CA GLU A 94 9.67 -10.99 -3.23
C GLU A 94 11.17 -11.23 -3.02
N ASN A 95 11.94 -11.21 -4.10
CA ASN A 95 13.41 -11.31 -4.02
C ASN A 95 14.01 -10.12 -3.27
N TRP A 96 13.56 -8.90 -3.58
CA TRP A 96 14.00 -7.70 -2.86
C TRP A 96 13.70 -7.77 -1.35
N ILE A 97 12.53 -8.26 -0.95
CA ILE A 97 12.16 -8.45 0.45
C ILE A 97 13.13 -9.45 1.10
N ALA A 98 13.34 -10.62 0.48
CA ALA A 98 14.22 -11.66 1.00
C ALA A 98 15.67 -11.16 1.17
N ASP A 99 16.21 -10.48 0.16
CA ASP A 99 17.56 -9.91 0.18
C ASP A 99 17.68 -8.81 1.26
N SER A 100 16.66 -7.98 1.39
CA SER A 100 16.62 -6.92 2.40
C SER A 100 16.64 -7.49 3.82
N LEU A 101 15.80 -8.48 4.10
CA LEU A 101 15.73 -9.16 5.39
C LEU A 101 17.06 -9.86 5.73
N GLY A 102 17.65 -10.55 4.75
CA GLY A 102 18.97 -11.17 4.88
C GLY A 102 20.06 -10.14 5.21
N GLY A 103 20.07 -9.01 4.52
CA GLY A 103 21.02 -7.91 4.75
C GLY A 103 20.88 -7.23 6.12
N MET A 104 19.65 -7.17 6.65
CA MET A 104 19.36 -6.58 7.97
C MET A 104 19.72 -7.50 9.15
N LYS A 105 19.96 -8.80 8.89
CA LYS A 105 20.27 -9.81 9.92
C LYS A 105 19.23 -9.82 11.05
N ILE A 106 17.94 -9.85 10.66
CA ILE A 106 16.83 -10.00 11.62
C ILE A 106 16.96 -11.35 12.32
N GLN A 107 16.80 -11.36 13.65
CA GLN A 107 16.92 -12.54 14.50
C GLN A 107 15.61 -12.83 15.22
N ALA A 108 15.36 -14.09 15.53
CA ALA A 108 14.15 -14.49 16.28
C ALA A 108 14.06 -13.86 17.69
N SER A 109 15.18 -13.39 18.24
CA SER A 109 15.26 -12.70 19.52
C SER A 109 15.06 -11.19 19.45
N ASP A 110 14.96 -10.61 18.24
CA ASP A 110 14.75 -9.17 18.09
C ASP A 110 13.36 -8.78 18.60
N SER A 111 13.31 -7.71 19.38
CA SER A 111 12.06 -7.05 19.73
C SER A 111 11.49 -6.30 18.52
N GLU A 112 10.19 -5.98 18.54
CA GLU A 112 9.60 -5.13 17.49
C GLU A 112 10.37 -3.81 17.31
N SER A 113 10.81 -3.20 18.41
CA SER A 113 11.64 -1.97 18.37
C SER A 113 12.98 -2.19 17.67
N ASP A 114 13.61 -3.37 17.85
CA ASP A 114 14.84 -3.71 17.13
C ASP A 114 14.58 -3.90 15.64
N ILE A 115 13.47 -4.56 15.29
CA ILE A 115 13.04 -4.72 13.88
C ILE A 115 12.82 -3.35 13.25
N TYR A 116 12.04 -2.45 13.89
CA TYR A 116 11.79 -1.10 13.36
C TYR A 116 13.09 -0.35 13.11
N ARG A 117 14.02 -0.40 14.05
CA ARG A 117 15.32 0.28 13.91
C ARG A 117 16.17 -0.32 12.79
N LYS A 118 16.19 -1.64 12.63
CA LYS A 118 16.91 -2.32 11.56
C LYS A 118 16.33 -1.96 10.19
N VAL A 119 15.00 -2.01 10.04
CA VAL A 119 14.30 -1.64 8.80
C VAL A 119 14.52 -0.17 8.46
N HIS A 120 14.35 0.74 9.43
CA HIS A 120 14.62 2.15 9.23
C HIS A 120 16.05 2.41 8.75
N ASN A 121 17.04 1.84 9.44
CA ASN A 121 18.45 1.99 9.09
C ASN A 121 18.79 1.41 7.72
N TYR A 122 18.13 0.32 7.33
CA TYR A 122 18.28 -0.27 6.00
C TYR A 122 17.75 0.69 4.92
N LEU A 123 16.53 1.20 5.09
CA LEU A 123 15.91 2.08 4.11
C LEU A 123 16.70 3.38 3.92
N ILE A 124 17.12 4.07 4.98
CA ILE A 124 17.88 5.32 4.86
C ILE A 124 19.26 5.15 4.22
N ARG A 125 19.85 3.95 4.27
CA ARG A 125 21.14 3.66 3.64
C ARG A 125 21.02 3.23 2.18
N ASN A 126 19.88 2.69 1.77
CA ASN A 126 19.72 2.05 0.47
C ASN A 126 18.74 2.77 -0.46
N ILE A 127 17.90 3.66 0.07
CA ILE A 127 16.84 4.34 -0.68
C ILE A 127 17.07 5.84 -0.70
N SER A 128 16.92 6.42 -1.88
CA SER A 128 16.98 7.87 -2.09
C SER A 128 15.58 8.47 -2.19
N TYR A 129 15.43 9.72 -1.74
CA TYR A 129 14.15 10.43 -1.91
C TYR A 129 13.99 10.94 -3.35
N ASN A 130 12.81 10.75 -3.93
CA ASN A 130 12.52 11.18 -5.31
C ASN A 130 11.86 12.57 -5.32
N TYR A 131 12.68 13.63 -5.30
CA TYR A 131 12.17 15.01 -5.37
C TYR A 131 11.53 15.36 -6.71
N GLU A 132 11.96 14.73 -7.81
CA GLU A 132 11.38 14.94 -9.14
C GLU A 132 9.95 14.44 -9.24
N ALA A 133 9.65 13.33 -8.57
CA ALA A 133 8.30 12.76 -8.51
C ALA A 133 7.28 13.69 -7.82
N LEU A 134 7.72 14.54 -6.88
CA LEU A 134 6.83 15.53 -6.27
C LEU A 134 6.41 16.63 -7.25
N GLN A 135 7.28 16.96 -8.21
CA GLN A 135 7.01 17.98 -9.22
C GLN A 135 6.25 17.41 -10.42
N ASN A 136 6.50 16.15 -10.73
CA ASN A 136 5.95 15.46 -11.90
C ASN A 136 5.40 14.06 -11.53
N PRO A 137 4.34 13.96 -10.70
CA PRO A 137 3.85 12.68 -10.20
C PRO A 137 3.38 11.73 -11.32
N GLU A 138 2.84 12.26 -12.40
CA GLU A 138 2.39 11.47 -13.54
C GLU A 138 3.55 10.80 -14.30
N THR A 139 4.74 11.40 -14.27
CA THR A 139 5.94 10.82 -14.91
C THR A 139 6.56 9.72 -14.06
N TYR A 140 6.37 9.77 -12.73
CA TYR A 140 6.99 8.85 -11.77
C TYR A 140 5.95 8.16 -10.87
N PRO A 141 4.91 7.50 -11.41
CA PRO A 141 3.85 6.89 -10.59
C PRO A 141 4.39 5.82 -9.66
N ASP A 142 5.44 5.10 -10.04
CA ASP A 142 6.08 4.06 -9.23
C ASP A 142 6.69 4.62 -7.94
N ALA A 143 7.08 5.90 -7.91
CA ALA A 143 7.66 6.54 -6.72
C ALA A 143 6.66 6.62 -5.54
N PHE A 144 5.36 6.53 -5.78
CA PHE A 144 4.29 6.54 -4.78
C PHE A 144 3.89 5.14 -4.33
N THR A 145 4.52 4.12 -4.88
CA THR A 145 4.28 2.72 -4.56
C THR A 145 5.58 2.05 -4.10
N ILE A 146 5.48 0.80 -3.65
CA ILE A 146 6.65 0.02 -3.28
C ILE A 146 7.53 -0.31 -4.51
N SER A 147 7.00 -0.22 -5.76
CA SER A 147 7.80 -0.50 -6.95
C SER A 147 8.94 0.48 -7.16
N GLY A 148 8.78 1.75 -6.78
CA GLY A 148 9.89 2.70 -6.78
C GLY A 148 11.07 2.27 -5.91
N ILE A 149 10.80 1.52 -4.84
CA ILE A 149 11.83 1.01 -3.94
C ILE A 149 12.57 -0.19 -4.54
N PHE A 150 11.85 -1.24 -4.92
CA PHE A 150 12.52 -2.47 -5.36
C PHE A 150 13.07 -2.40 -6.78
N GLU A 151 12.53 -1.53 -7.65
CA GLU A 151 13.03 -1.34 -9.01
C GLU A 151 14.10 -0.24 -9.09
N ASN A 152 13.87 0.91 -8.45
CA ASN A 152 14.64 2.13 -8.68
C ASN A 152 15.45 2.59 -7.46
N LYS A 153 15.24 2.00 -6.28
CA LYS A 153 15.81 2.45 -4.99
C LYS A 153 15.53 3.93 -4.71
N LYS A 154 14.42 4.45 -5.25
CA LYS A 154 14.05 5.85 -5.18
C LYS A 154 12.55 6.00 -5.10
N ALA A 155 12.03 6.66 -4.05
CA ALA A 155 10.61 6.88 -3.85
C ALA A 155 10.33 8.17 -3.06
N VAL A 156 9.06 8.58 -3.02
CA VAL A 156 8.57 9.62 -2.11
C VAL A 156 8.13 9.03 -0.77
N CYS A 157 7.67 9.87 0.16
CA CYS A 157 7.26 9.46 1.51
C CYS A 157 6.28 8.26 1.51
N GLU A 158 5.27 8.26 0.65
CA GLU A 158 4.28 7.18 0.56
C GLU A 158 4.93 5.83 0.19
N GLY A 159 5.79 5.81 -0.85
CA GLY A 159 6.49 4.58 -1.26
C GLY A 159 7.45 4.07 -0.17
N ILE A 160 8.16 4.99 0.52
CA ILE A 160 9.06 4.66 1.63
C ILE A 160 8.27 4.10 2.83
N ALA A 161 7.14 4.71 3.19
CA ALA A 161 6.29 4.24 4.29
C ALA A 161 5.74 2.83 4.01
N LYS A 162 5.27 2.57 2.78
CA LYS A 162 4.83 1.25 2.33
C LYS A 162 5.94 0.20 2.39
N ALA A 163 7.15 0.56 1.96
CA ALA A 163 8.30 -0.34 2.05
C ALA A 163 8.69 -0.65 3.50
N PHE A 164 8.62 0.35 4.38
CA PHE A 164 8.85 0.16 5.82
C PHE A 164 7.86 -0.85 6.40
N LYS A 165 6.55 -0.65 6.14
CA LYS A 165 5.50 -1.57 6.60
C LYS A 165 5.74 -2.99 6.11
N VAL A 166 5.93 -3.18 4.80
CA VAL A 166 6.14 -4.50 4.21
C VAL A 166 7.34 -5.22 4.82
N LEU A 167 8.48 -4.56 4.96
CA LEU A 167 9.67 -5.16 5.57
C LEU A 167 9.46 -5.50 7.04
N CYS A 168 8.74 -4.67 7.79
CA CYS A 168 8.39 -4.95 9.19
C CYS A 168 7.44 -6.15 9.30
N ASP A 169 6.41 -6.21 8.47
CA ASP A 169 5.44 -7.31 8.44
C ASP A 169 6.14 -8.66 8.15
N TYR A 170 6.98 -8.69 7.12
CA TYR A 170 7.77 -9.90 6.77
C TYR A 170 8.84 -10.25 7.82
N ALA A 171 9.31 -9.26 8.59
CA ALA A 171 10.19 -9.49 9.74
C ALA A 171 9.47 -9.97 10.99
N GLY A 172 8.13 -10.04 10.98
CA GLY A 172 7.28 -10.52 12.10
C GLY A 172 6.82 -9.45 13.08
N ALA A 173 7.07 -8.17 12.82
CA ALA A 173 6.50 -7.07 13.61
C ALA A 173 5.02 -6.85 13.23
N LYS A 174 4.15 -6.61 14.22
CA LYS A 174 2.69 -6.66 14.01
C LYS A 174 1.97 -5.30 14.02
N ASN A 175 2.57 -4.29 14.62
CA ASN A 175 1.88 -3.03 14.91
C ASN A 175 2.39 -1.89 14.00
N VAL A 176 2.45 -2.14 12.69
CA VAL A 176 2.92 -1.17 11.70
C VAL A 176 1.80 -0.78 10.77
N TYR A 177 1.46 0.50 10.75
CA TYR A 177 0.39 1.07 9.94
C TYR A 177 0.93 2.20 9.08
N VAL A 178 0.50 2.28 7.82
CA VAL A 178 0.72 3.46 7.00
C VAL A 178 -0.44 4.42 7.23
N VAL A 179 -0.12 5.62 7.71
CA VAL A 179 -1.11 6.66 7.99
C VAL A 179 -0.99 7.75 6.94
N ASN A 180 -2.11 8.08 6.30
CA ASN A 180 -2.20 9.22 5.40
C ASN A 180 -2.75 10.44 6.15
N GLY A 181 -2.25 11.61 5.81
CA GLY A 181 -2.69 12.85 6.45
C GLY A 181 -2.19 14.08 5.72
N THR A 182 -2.40 15.25 6.34
CA THR A 182 -1.89 16.53 5.86
C THR A 182 -0.99 17.15 6.91
N ALA A 183 0.13 17.72 6.50
CA ALA A 183 1.02 18.47 7.39
C ALA A 183 1.02 19.95 7.00
N LEU A 184 0.85 20.82 7.99
CA LEU A 184 1.01 22.26 7.81
C LEU A 184 2.46 22.66 8.05
N SER A 185 3.14 23.11 7.01
CA SER A 185 4.46 23.70 7.18
C SER A 185 4.33 25.12 7.74
N LYS A 186 4.74 25.32 8.99
CA LYS A 186 4.79 26.64 9.61
C LYS A 186 5.75 27.59 8.89
N ARG A 187 6.79 27.06 8.23
CA ARG A 187 7.82 27.85 7.53
C ARG A 187 7.35 28.34 6.16
N LEU A 188 6.58 27.51 5.43
CA LEU A 188 6.15 27.81 4.06
C LEU A 188 4.68 28.21 3.98
N LYS A 189 3.93 28.12 5.09
CA LYS A 189 2.45 28.30 5.14
C LYS A 189 1.71 27.46 4.08
N MET A 190 2.26 26.32 3.74
CA MET A 190 1.69 25.38 2.75
C MET A 190 1.23 24.10 3.43
N ILE A 191 0.15 23.51 2.92
CA ILE A 191 -0.36 22.21 3.34
C ILE A 191 0.22 21.17 2.38
N TYR A 192 0.86 20.14 2.93
CA TYR A 192 1.37 19.01 2.17
C TYR A 192 0.61 17.75 2.52
N PRO A 193 0.24 16.90 1.55
CA PRO A 193 -0.22 15.54 1.83
C PRO A 193 0.95 14.69 2.34
N HIS A 194 0.73 13.95 3.40
CA HIS A 194 1.67 12.99 3.98
C HIS A 194 0.97 11.68 4.33
#